data_dd16dafbbb9aab9686e508d6635a8046
#
_entry.id   dd16dafbbb9aab9686e508d6635a8046
#
_cell.length_a   1.000
_cell.length_b   1.000
_cell.length_c   1.000
_cell.angle_alpha   90.00
_cell.angle_beta   90.00
_cell.angle_gamma   90.00
#
_symmetry.space_group_name_H-M   'P 1'
#
loop_
_entity.id
_entity.type
_entity.pdbx_description
1 polymer ?
#
loop_
_entity_poly.entity_id
_entity_poly.type
_entity_poly.pdbx_seq_one_letter_code
_entity_poly.pdbx_strand_id
1 'polypeptide(L)'
;GAFDAAMQRIADTGMKDILTNKAMVEKIPVLGICLGMQLLTQGSEEGMLDGLGWIKGKAFHFHNRIDEILRVPHMGWNTATIQNETGLTKNFEGELRFYFVHSYFVLVDKPGNSMMKTNYGTSFDSAICQDNIFGAQFHPEKSHKFGMNLFRNFASL
;
A
#
# COMPACT_ATOMS: atom_id res chain seq x y z
N GLY A 1 -12.39 -1.07 -13.39
CA GLY A 1 -11.78 -1.99 -12.44
C GLY A 1 -12.15 -1.67 -11.00
N ALA A 2 -11.61 -2.41 -10.06
CA ALA A 2 -11.90 -2.23 -8.64
C ALA A 2 -11.45 -0.84 -8.12
N PHE A 3 -10.38 -0.29 -8.68
CA PHE A 3 -9.88 1.04 -8.33
C PHE A 3 -10.93 2.12 -8.63
N ASP A 4 -11.45 2.18 -9.85
CA ASP A 4 -12.47 3.18 -10.22
C ASP A 4 -13.77 2.99 -9.45
N ALA A 5 -14.21 1.74 -9.25
CA ALA A 5 -15.41 1.45 -8.48
C ALA A 5 -15.28 1.94 -7.03
N ALA A 6 -14.10 1.76 -6.40
CA ALA A 6 -13.83 2.24 -5.05
C ALA A 6 -13.80 3.78 -5.00
N MET A 7 -13.09 4.43 -5.92
CA MET A 7 -13.03 5.90 -5.98
C MET A 7 -14.40 6.52 -6.26
N GLN A 8 -15.18 5.92 -7.16
CA GLN A 8 -16.54 6.37 -7.45
C GLN A 8 -17.43 6.26 -6.19
N ARG A 9 -17.36 5.15 -5.46
CA ARG A 9 -18.13 4.96 -4.23
C ARG A 9 -17.74 5.98 -3.15
N ILE A 10 -16.45 6.29 -3.01
CA ILE A 10 -15.98 7.32 -2.09
C ILE A 10 -16.57 8.68 -2.47
N ALA A 11 -16.62 9.01 -3.77
CA ALA A 11 -17.20 10.26 -4.25
C ALA A 11 -18.73 10.31 -4.04
N ASP A 12 -19.45 9.26 -4.44
CA ASP A 12 -20.91 9.20 -4.41
C ASP A 12 -21.48 9.26 -2.97
N THR A 13 -20.73 8.72 -2.01
CA THR A 13 -21.13 8.73 -0.60
C THR A 13 -20.73 10.01 0.15
N GLY A 14 -20.03 10.94 -0.50
CA GLY A 14 -19.52 12.16 0.14
C GLY A 14 -18.37 11.89 1.13
N MET A 15 -17.82 10.68 1.14
CA MET A 15 -16.76 10.31 2.09
C MET A 15 -15.42 10.97 1.78
N LYS A 16 -15.18 11.42 0.56
CA LYS A 16 -13.89 11.98 0.16
C LYS A 16 -13.47 13.15 1.05
N ASP A 17 -14.37 14.09 1.28
CA ASP A 17 -14.08 15.27 2.10
C ASP A 17 -13.89 14.91 3.57
N ILE A 18 -14.70 13.99 4.08
CA ILE A 18 -14.61 13.51 5.46
C ILE A 18 -13.26 12.79 5.68
N LEU A 19 -12.91 11.86 4.82
CA LEU A 19 -11.64 11.13 4.89
C LEU A 19 -10.45 12.08 4.77
N THR A 20 -10.50 13.02 3.82
CA THR A 20 -9.44 14.00 3.61
C THR A 20 -9.26 14.88 4.85
N ASN A 21 -10.36 15.36 5.43
CA ASN A 21 -10.30 16.15 6.67
C ASN A 21 -9.67 15.34 7.81
N LYS A 22 -10.12 14.10 8.03
CA LYS A 22 -9.58 13.22 9.09
C LYS A 22 -8.09 12.94 8.90
N ALA A 23 -7.67 12.61 7.68
CA ALA A 23 -6.30 12.25 7.37
C ALA A 23 -5.35 13.45 7.31
N MET A 24 -5.77 14.51 6.58
CA MET A 24 -4.86 15.61 6.22
C MET A 24 -4.91 16.78 7.23
N VAL A 25 -6.06 17.03 7.84
CA VAL A 25 -6.25 18.13 8.81
C VAL A 25 -6.13 17.65 10.24
N GLU A 26 -6.95 16.67 10.62
CA GLU A 26 -6.94 16.13 12.00
C GLU A 26 -5.77 15.19 12.26
N LYS A 27 -5.05 14.77 11.22
CA LYS A 27 -3.86 13.87 11.31
C LYS A 27 -4.13 12.54 12.03
N ILE A 28 -5.35 12.03 11.89
CA ILE A 28 -5.68 10.69 12.40
C ILE A 28 -4.88 9.65 11.60
N PRO A 29 -4.23 8.66 12.25
CA PRO A 29 -3.54 7.60 11.55
C PRO A 29 -4.46 6.84 10.60
N VAL A 30 -4.00 6.66 9.36
CA VAL A 30 -4.73 5.93 8.30
C VAL A 30 -3.86 4.80 7.78
N LEU A 31 -4.42 3.61 7.64
CA LEU A 31 -3.76 2.46 7.02
C LEU A 31 -4.61 1.95 5.85
N GLY A 32 -4.11 2.15 4.63
CA GLY A 32 -4.67 1.55 3.41
C GLY A 32 -4.07 0.16 3.18
N ILE A 33 -4.92 -0.87 3.05
CA ILE A 33 -4.48 -2.25 2.80
C ILE A 33 -4.84 -2.66 1.38
N CYS A 34 -3.89 -3.25 0.66
CA CYS A 34 -4.01 -3.75 -0.71
C CYS A 34 -4.56 -2.66 -1.66
N LEU A 35 -5.79 -2.79 -2.13
CA LEU A 35 -6.46 -1.74 -2.91
C LEU A 35 -6.47 -0.40 -2.16
N GLY A 36 -6.67 -0.43 -0.84
CA GLY A 36 -6.64 0.76 0.00
C GLY A 36 -5.31 1.54 -0.09
N MET A 37 -4.17 0.86 -0.14
CA MET A 37 -2.88 1.50 -0.39
C MET A 37 -2.83 2.18 -1.76
N GLN A 38 -3.34 1.52 -2.80
CA GLN A 38 -3.36 2.07 -4.16
C GLN A 38 -4.24 3.32 -4.24
N LEU A 39 -5.37 3.35 -3.53
CA LEU A 39 -6.26 4.51 -3.46
C LEU A 39 -5.60 5.75 -2.82
N LEU A 40 -4.60 5.57 -1.94
CA LEU A 40 -3.84 6.68 -1.35
C LEU A 40 -2.97 7.43 -2.37
N THR A 41 -2.63 6.79 -3.49
CA THR A 41 -1.78 7.35 -4.54
C THR A 41 -2.55 8.25 -5.49
N GLN A 42 -1.86 8.77 -6.51
CA GLN A 42 -2.45 9.65 -7.52
C GLN A 42 -3.33 8.90 -8.52
N GLY A 43 -3.14 7.58 -8.69
CA GLY A 43 -3.92 6.79 -9.64
C GLY A 43 -3.39 5.40 -9.86
N SER A 44 -4.04 4.67 -10.75
CA SER A 44 -3.72 3.29 -11.11
C SER A 44 -3.90 3.03 -12.60
N GLU A 45 -3.06 2.17 -13.17
CA GLU A 45 -3.31 1.65 -14.52
C GLU A 45 -4.56 0.76 -14.61
N GLU A 46 -5.14 0.37 -13.48
CA GLU A 46 -6.39 -0.38 -13.43
C GLU A 46 -7.60 0.45 -13.89
N GLY A 47 -7.53 1.79 -13.72
CA GLY A 47 -8.66 2.66 -13.97
C GLY A 47 -8.29 3.99 -14.60
N MET A 48 -9.30 4.83 -14.74
CA MET A 48 -9.21 6.16 -15.35
C MET A 48 -9.36 7.29 -14.31
N LEU A 49 -9.92 6.98 -13.12
CA LEU A 49 -10.14 7.97 -12.07
C LEU A 49 -8.84 8.22 -11.29
N ASP A 50 -8.70 9.46 -10.83
CA ASP A 50 -7.65 9.81 -9.89
C ASP A 50 -7.88 9.15 -8.54
N GLY A 51 -6.80 8.80 -7.85
CA GLY A 51 -6.82 8.38 -6.45
C GLY A 51 -7.03 9.55 -5.49
N LEU A 52 -6.85 9.30 -4.20
CA LEU A 52 -6.91 10.33 -3.17
C LEU A 52 -5.74 11.31 -3.28
N GLY A 53 -4.60 10.88 -3.84
CA GLY A 53 -3.43 11.72 -4.10
C GLY A 53 -2.70 12.17 -2.83
N TRP A 54 -2.92 11.48 -1.70
CA TRP A 54 -2.29 11.86 -0.43
C TRP A 54 -0.81 11.50 -0.38
N ILE A 55 -0.40 10.47 -1.11
CA ILE A 55 1.01 10.09 -1.30
C ILE A 55 1.30 10.13 -2.80
N LYS A 56 2.33 10.87 -3.21
CA LYS A 56 2.73 10.96 -4.62
C LYS A 56 3.32 9.64 -5.09
N GLY A 57 2.75 9.11 -6.15
CA GLY A 57 3.08 7.82 -6.75
C GLY A 57 1.90 7.26 -7.52
N LYS A 58 2.06 6.09 -8.10
CA LYS A 58 1.04 5.46 -8.93
C LYS A 58 1.11 3.94 -8.83
N ALA A 59 -0.02 3.28 -9.06
CA ALA A 59 -0.09 1.83 -9.19
C ALA A 59 0.05 1.41 -10.66
N PHE A 60 0.90 0.41 -10.91
CA PHE A 60 1.26 -0.14 -12.22
C PHE A 60 0.91 -1.61 -12.29
N HIS A 61 0.47 -2.10 -13.44
CA HIS A 61 0.23 -3.51 -13.66
C HIS A 61 1.55 -4.26 -13.86
N PHE A 62 1.66 -5.49 -13.36
CA PHE A 62 2.84 -6.33 -13.55
C PHE A 62 3.07 -6.71 -15.02
N HIS A 63 2.00 -6.82 -15.82
CA HIS A 63 2.10 -7.21 -17.23
C HIS A 63 3.09 -6.31 -17.98
N ASN A 64 3.97 -6.88 -18.77
CA ASN A 64 5.06 -6.22 -19.50
C ASN A 64 6.15 -5.56 -18.61
N ARG A 65 6.17 -5.83 -17.29
CA ARG A 65 7.18 -5.31 -16.37
C ARG A 65 7.95 -6.39 -15.64
N ILE A 66 7.49 -7.62 -15.77
CA ILE A 66 8.14 -8.82 -15.23
C ILE A 66 8.24 -9.88 -16.31
N ASP A 67 9.10 -10.89 -16.07
CA ASP A 67 9.22 -12.03 -16.96
C ASP A 67 7.89 -12.78 -17.06
N GLU A 68 7.52 -13.22 -18.29
CA GLU A 68 6.29 -13.97 -18.56
C GLU A 68 6.20 -15.31 -17.81
N ILE A 69 7.31 -15.81 -17.31
CA ILE A 69 7.35 -17.02 -16.47
C ILE A 69 6.67 -16.77 -15.13
N LEU A 70 6.70 -15.53 -14.63
CA LEU A 70 6.08 -15.14 -13.37
C LEU A 70 4.57 -14.94 -13.56
N ARG A 71 3.80 -15.57 -12.70
CA ARG A 71 2.34 -15.50 -12.75
C ARG A 71 1.83 -14.16 -12.22
N VAL A 72 0.79 -13.64 -12.85
CA VAL A 72 0.00 -12.52 -12.35
C VAL A 72 -1.41 -13.03 -12.03
N PRO A 73 -1.93 -12.80 -10.82
CA PRO A 73 -1.39 -11.96 -9.75
C PRO A 73 -0.16 -12.54 -9.05
N HIS A 74 0.68 -11.66 -8.48
CA HIS A 74 1.63 -12.03 -7.43
C HIS A 74 0.83 -12.53 -6.24
N MET A 75 0.91 -13.83 -5.95
CA MET A 75 0.12 -14.49 -4.92
C MET A 75 1.01 -15.39 -4.07
N GLY A 76 0.91 -15.23 -2.76
CA GLY A 76 1.63 -16.04 -1.78
C GLY A 76 2.53 -15.23 -0.86
N TRP A 77 3.37 -15.96 -0.13
CA TRP A 77 4.33 -15.38 0.80
C TRP A 77 5.55 -14.84 0.06
N ASN A 78 5.95 -13.61 0.40
CA ASN A 78 7.17 -13.01 -0.10
C ASN A 78 7.82 -12.15 0.98
N THR A 79 9.10 -11.82 0.81
CA THR A 79 9.85 -11.01 1.74
C THR A 79 9.65 -9.52 1.48
N ALA A 80 9.68 -8.74 2.55
CA ALA A 80 9.71 -7.28 2.48
C ALA A 80 10.92 -6.74 3.27
N THR A 81 11.61 -5.77 2.70
CA THR A 81 12.77 -5.14 3.30
C THR A 81 12.45 -3.71 3.68
N ILE A 82 12.67 -3.35 4.93
CA ILE A 82 12.48 -1.98 5.43
C ILE A 82 13.45 -1.04 4.69
N GLN A 83 12.90 0.04 4.14
CA GLN A 83 13.66 1.10 3.48
C GLN A 83 13.76 2.34 4.38
N ASN A 84 12.67 2.69 5.04
CA ASN A 84 12.62 3.80 5.99
C ASN A 84 11.91 3.33 7.26
N GLU A 85 12.53 3.58 8.39
CA GLU A 85 11.92 3.28 9.69
C GLU A 85 10.78 4.25 9.99
N THR A 86 9.69 3.70 10.50
CA THR A 86 8.49 4.44 10.88
C THR A 86 7.90 3.86 12.17
N GLY A 87 6.83 4.46 12.68
CA GLY A 87 6.09 3.88 13.79
C GLY A 87 5.61 2.44 13.52
N LEU A 88 5.31 2.11 12.24
CA LEU A 88 4.83 0.77 11.86
C LEU A 88 5.93 -0.28 11.76
N THR A 89 7.18 0.12 11.61
CA THR A 89 8.31 -0.82 11.42
C THR A 89 8.99 -1.23 12.73
N LYS A 90 8.49 -0.77 13.87
CA LYS A 90 9.03 -1.12 15.18
C LYS A 90 8.92 -2.61 15.48
N ASN A 91 9.90 -3.13 16.23
CA ASN A 91 9.90 -4.50 16.76
C ASN A 91 9.83 -5.60 15.67
N PHE A 92 10.25 -5.29 14.45
CA PHE A 92 10.50 -6.30 13.44
C PHE A 92 11.95 -6.77 13.54
N GLU A 93 12.12 -8.10 13.53
CA GLU A 93 13.43 -8.74 13.59
C GLU A 93 13.55 -9.81 12.51
N GLY A 94 14.74 -9.96 11.96
CA GLY A 94 15.05 -10.96 10.96
C GLY A 94 14.37 -10.72 9.60
N GLU A 95 14.15 -11.79 8.87
CA GLU A 95 13.50 -11.76 7.56
C GLU A 95 11.98 -11.54 7.72
N LEU A 96 11.49 -10.46 7.16
CA LEU A 96 10.06 -10.13 7.21
C LEU A 96 9.33 -10.78 6.04
N ARG A 97 8.29 -11.53 6.33
CA ARG A 97 7.47 -12.21 5.33
C ARG A 97 6.01 -11.87 5.47
N PHE A 98 5.40 -11.49 4.34
CA PHE A 98 3.99 -11.12 4.27
C PHE A 98 3.29 -11.87 3.15
N TYR A 99 1.96 -11.98 3.25
CA TYR A 99 1.13 -12.60 2.24
C TYR A 99 0.62 -11.54 1.25
N PHE A 100 0.85 -11.80 -0.03
CA PHE A 100 0.46 -10.94 -1.15
C PHE A 100 -0.60 -11.60 -2.02
N VAL A 101 -1.50 -10.81 -2.57
CA VAL A 101 -2.36 -11.18 -3.69
C VAL A 101 -2.76 -9.91 -4.45
N HIS A 102 -2.01 -9.58 -5.51
CA HIS A 102 -2.25 -8.36 -6.29
C HIS A 102 -1.68 -8.45 -7.70
N SER A 103 -2.33 -7.79 -8.65
CA SER A 103 -1.87 -7.64 -10.03
C SER A 103 -1.24 -6.28 -10.31
N TYR A 104 -1.47 -5.31 -9.43
CA TYR A 104 -0.93 -3.95 -9.52
C TYR A 104 -0.02 -3.69 -8.34
N PHE A 105 1.07 -2.97 -8.56
CA PHE A 105 2.06 -2.60 -7.55
C PHE A 105 2.31 -1.10 -7.56
N VAL A 106 2.63 -0.53 -6.41
CA VAL A 106 2.87 0.90 -6.26
C VAL A 106 4.36 1.23 -6.40
N LEU A 107 4.63 2.35 -7.07
CA LEU A 107 5.90 3.06 -7.00
C LEU A 107 5.62 4.48 -6.52
N VAL A 108 6.30 4.89 -5.44
CA VAL A 108 6.23 6.26 -4.94
C VAL A 108 7.28 7.14 -5.60
N ASP A 109 6.97 8.43 -5.78
CA ASP A 109 7.87 9.38 -6.44
C ASP A 109 9.07 9.74 -5.55
N LYS A 110 8.86 9.77 -4.24
CA LYS A 110 9.91 10.13 -3.27
C LYS A 110 10.40 8.90 -2.52
N PRO A 111 11.70 8.58 -2.54
CA PRO A 111 12.25 7.44 -1.80
C PRO A 111 11.92 7.47 -0.29
N GLY A 112 11.78 8.64 0.31
CA GLY A 112 11.37 8.81 1.70
C GLY A 112 9.96 8.32 2.02
N ASN A 113 9.10 8.16 1.02
CA ASN A 113 7.76 7.59 1.19
C ASN A 113 7.71 6.06 1.05
N SER A 114 8.81 5.42 0.61
CA SER A 114 8.95 3.96 0.56
C SER A 114 9.25 3.43 1.94
N MET A 115 8.29 2.79 2.60
CA MET A 115 8.51 2.19 3.92
C MET A 115 9.13 0.81 3.82
N MET A 116 8.65 -0.02 2.89
CA MET A 116 9.19 -1.35 2.60
C MET A 116 9.18 -1.63 1.11
N LYS A 117 10.15 -2.43 0.65
CA LYS A 117 10.22 -2.92 -0.74
C LYS A 117 10.17 -4.45 -0.79
N THR A 118 9.59 -4.95 -1.87
CA THR A 118 9.53 -6.37 -2.21
C THR A 118 9.93 -6.55 -3.67
N ASN A 119 10.54 -7.69 -3.99
CA ASN A 119 10.87 -8.05 -5.37
C ASN A 119 9.94 -9.17 -5.85
N TYR A 120 9.36 -8.98 -7.04
CA TYR A 120 8.64 -10.00 -7.77
C TYR A 120 8.89 -9.79 -9.28
N GLY A 121 10.07 -10.17 -9.76
CA GLY A 121 10.54 -9.87 -11.11
C GLY A 121 10.87 -8.37 -11.31
N THR A 122 10.28 -7.51 -10.56
CA THR A 122 10.61 -6.08 -10.41
C THR A 122 10.51 -5.69 -8.94
N SER A 123 11.30 -4.69 -8.54
CA SER A 123 11.22 -4.13 -7.19
C SER A 123 10.08 -3.12 -7.11
N PHE A 124 9.27 -3.20 -6.07
CA PHE A 124 8.15 -2.28 -5.86
C PHE A 124 8.01 -1.90 -4.39
N ASP A 125 7.28 -0.82 -4.13
CA ASP A 125 6.98 -0.36 -2.79
C ASP A 125 5.86 -1.21 -2.20
N SER A 126 6.21 -2.16 -1.34
CA SER A 126 5.25 -3.05 -0.69
C SER A 126 4.60 -2.45 0.54
N ALA A 127 5.18 -1.37 1.09
CA ALA A 127 4.55 -0.49 2.06
C ALA A 127 5.04 0.95 1.87
N ILE A 128 4.15 1.89 2.07
CA ILE A 128 4.37 3.32 1.87
C ILE A 128 3.94 4.12 3.09
N CYS A 129 4.54 5.29 3.29
CA CYS A 129 4.23 6.18 4.41
C CYS A 129 4.42 7.64 4.02
N GLN A 130 3.53 8.49 4.51
CA GLN A 130 3.72 9.93 4.57
C GLN A 130 3.00 10.48 5.81
N ASP A 131 3.78 11.00 6.76
CA ASP A 131 3.26 11.49 8.05
C ASP A 131 2.42 10.42 8.79
N ASN A 132 1.13 10.66 8.96
CA ASN A 132 0.16 9.77 9.60
C ASN A 132 -0.53 8.80 8.64
N ILE A 133 -0.17 8.80 7.36
CA ILE A 133 -0.80 8.00 6.31
C ILE A 133 0.13 6.85 5.94
N PHE A 134 -0.38 5.63 6.02
CA PHE A 134 0.35 4.39 5.77
C PHE A 134 -0.40 3.54 4.75
N GLY A 135 0.36 2.80 3.95
CA GLY A 135 -0.18 1.81 3.02
C GLY A 135 0.61 0.51 3.07
N ALA A 136 -0.08 -0.61 2.95
CA ALA A 136 0.50 -1.94 2.81
C ALA A 136 -0.12 -2.66 1.61
N GLN A 137 0.71 -3.11 0.66
CA GLN A 137 0.24 -3.88 -0.50
C GLN A 137 -0.12 -5.31 -0.10
N PHE A 138 0.61 -5.87 0.85
CA PHE A 138 0.32 -7.17 1.44
C PHE A 138 -0.92 -7.12 2.35
N HIS A 139 -1.38 -8.29 2.74
CA HIS A 139 -2.50 -8.47 3.65
C HIS A 139 -1.99 -8.79 5.07
N PRO A 140 -1.91 -7.80 5.98
CA PRO A 140 -1.46 -8.03 7.35
C PRO A 140 -2.32 -9.07 8.08
N GLU A 141 -3.64 -9.06 7.82
CA GLU A 141 -4.59 -10.00 8.40
C GLU A 141 -4.34 -11.46 8.02
N LYS A 142 -3.57 -11.69 6.92
CA LYS A 142 -3.15 -13.02 6.44
C LYS A 142 -1.66 -13.30 6.68
N SER A 143 -0.96 -12.41 7.37
CA SER A 143 0.50 -12.46 7.51
C SER A 143 0.97 -12.89 8.90
N HIS A 144 0.13 -13.60 9.65
CA HIS A 144 0.44 -14.20 10.96
C HIS A 144 1.15 -13.20 11.90
N LYS A 145 2.27 -13.61 12.52
CA LYS A 145 3.00 -12.77 13.49
C LYS A 145 3.46 -11.42 12.94
N PHE A 146 3.82 -11.36 11.66
CA PHE A 146 4.28 -10.12 11.02
C PHE A 146 3.12 -9.13 10.86
N GLY A 147 1.96 -9.62 10.42
CA GLY A 147 0.75 -8.80 10.33
C GLY A 147 0.27 -8.33 11.69
N MET A 148 0.27 -9.20 12.69
CA MET A 148 -0.09 -8.85 14.07
C MET A 148 0.84 -7.79 14.66
N ASN A 149 2.14 -7.87 14.38
CA ASN A 149 3.09 -6.84 14.81
C ASN A 149 2.79 -5.48 14.16
N LEU A 150 2.51 -5.48 12.85
CA LEU A 150 2.15 -4.27 12.13
C LEU A 150 0.87 -3.64 12.69
N PHE A 151 -0.17 -4.42 12.96
CA PHE A 151 -1.40 -3.91 13.57
C PHE A 151 -1.20 -3.40 14.99
N ARG A 152 -0.38 -4.08 15.78
CA ARG A 152 -0.02 -3.60 17.14
C ARG A 152 0.71 -2.25 17.07
N ASN A 153 1.64 -2.11 16.13
CA ASN A 153 2.34 -0.85 15.91
C ASN A 153 1.38 0.26 15.46
N PHE A 154 0.48 -0.04 14.54
CA PHE A 154 -0.53 0.92 14.08
C PHE A 154 -1.46 1.37 15.22
N ALA A 155 -1.92 0.43 16.05
CA ALA A 155 -2.77 0.74 17.20
C ALA A 155 -2.05 1.57 18.30
N SER A 156 -0.72 1.66 18.22
CA SER A 156 0.11 2.41 19.19
C SER A 156 0.52 3.80 18.68
N LEU A 157 0.05 4.19 17.50
CA LEU A 157 0.26 5.53 16.95
C LEU A 157 -0.75 6.49 17.58
#